data_756b2350b6008f4c3dcc68630667520f
#
_entry.id   756b2350b6008f4c3dcc68630667520f
#
_cell.length_a   1.000
_cell.length_b   1.000
_cell.length_c   1.000
_cell.angle_alpha   90.00
_cell.angle_beta   90.00
_cell.angle_gamma   90.00
#
_symmetry.space_group_name_H-M   'P 1'
#
loop_
_entity.id
_entity.type
_entity.pdbx_description
1 polymer ?
#
loop_
_entity_poly.entity_id
_entity_poly.type
_entity_poly.pdbx_seq_one_letter_code
_entity_poly.pdbx_strand_id
1 'polypeptide(L)'
;MTPTATLRTATIDDHARILEAMPGWWGGRDLRALVPSLFLEHFAGTSLVAESDDGALAGFLVGFVSQDHPDEAYVHMVGVAPEQRGSGLGRRLHDAFADVVRGRGVRRVRCVTSTINTASVAFHTSIGFVVTGSDVPVEARGLEADAHGHVLMCREIA
;
A
#
# COMPACT_ATOMS: atom_id res chain seq x y z
N MET A 1 -16.01 -13.93 -16.13
CA MET A 1 -15.87 -13.62 -14.70
C MET A 1 -14.39 -13.49 -14.40
N THR A 2 -13.98 -12.37 -13.83
CA THR A 2 -12.61 -12.25 -13.33
C THR A 2 -12.48 -13.14 -12.09
N PRO A 3 -11.49 -14.03 -12.03
CA PRO A 3 -11.29 -14.87 -10.85
C PRO A 3 -11.15 -14.01 -9.59
N THR A 4 -11.85 -14.39 -8.54
CA THR A 4 -11.79 -13.65 -7.28
C THR A 4 -10.51 -14.02 -6.55
N ALA A 5 -9.56 -13.10 -6.47
CA ALA A 5 -8.34 -13.33 -5.72
C ALA A 5 -8.62 -13.53 -4.22
N THR A 6 -7.91 -14.46 -3.59
CA THR A 6 -8.00 -14.75 -2.16
C THR A 6 -6.95 -13.93 -1.41
N LEU A 7 -7.37 -13.27 -0.31
CA LEU A 7 -6.50 -12.49 0.54
C LEU A 7 -6.00 -13.32 1.72
N ARG A 8 -4.74 -13.17 2.06
CA ARG A 8 -4.13 -13.72 3.28
C ARG A 8 -3.09 -12.77 3.86
N THR A 9 -2.72 -12.99 5.10
CA THR A 9 -1.58 -12.33 5.73
C THR A 9 -0.29 -12.68 4.97
N ALA A 10 0.55 -11.67 4.73
CA ALA A 10 1.85 -11.86 4.11
C ALA A 10 2.82 -12.60 5.02
N THR A 11 3.83 -13.21 4.43
CA THR A 11 4.98 -13.81 5.12
C THR A 11 6.27 -13.28 4.50
N ILE A 12 7.40 -13.55 5.13
CA ILE A 12 8.71 -13.16 4.58
C ILE A 12 8.97 -13.79 3.19
N ASP A 13 8.41 -14.97 2.93
CA ASP A 13 8.55 -15.65 1.64
C ASP A 13 7.86 -14.89 0.49
N ASP A 14 6.91 -14.03 0.79
CA ASP A 14 6.25 -13.21 -0.22
C ASP A 14 7.14 -12.05 -0.72
N HIS A 15 8.20 -11.70 0.00
CA HIS A 15 9.07 -10.59 -0.38
C HIS A 15 9.65 -10.75 -1.79
N ALA A 16 10.22 -11.92 -2.09
CA ALA A 16 10.78 -12.19 -3.40
C ALA A 16 9.73 -12.10 -4.51
N ARG A 17 8.53 -12.64 -4.27
CA ARG A 17 7.40 -12.59 -5.21
C ARG A 17 6.96 -11.16 -5.51
N ILE A 18 6.90 -10.33 -4.48
CA ILE A 18 6.56 -8.90 -4.62
C ILE A 18 7.62 -8.19 -5.46
N LEU A 19 8.90 -8.36 -5.13
CA LEU A 19 9.99 -7.72 -5.89
C LEU A 19 10.04 -8.17 -7.34
N GLU A 20 9.73 -9.43 -7.63
CA GLU A 20 9.67 -9.96 -8.99
C GLU A 20 8.52 -9.34 -9.80
N ALA A 21 7.37 -9.13 -9.17
CA ALA A 21 6.18 -8.58 -9.83
C ALA A 21 6.27 -7.06 -10.08
N MET A 22 6.90 -6.32 -9.17
CA MET A 22 6.86 -4.86 -9.14
C MET A 22 7.25 -4.17 -10.47
N PRO A 23 8.32 -4.55 -11.18
CA PRO A 23 8.70 -3.84 -12.42
C PRO A 23 7.61 -3.88 -13.49
N GLY A 24 6.89 -4.99 -13.60
CA GLY A 24 5.79 -5.14 -14.56
C GLY A 24 4.52 -4.38 -14.16
N TRP A 25 4.36 -4.05 -12.87
CA TRP A 25 3.13 -3.43 -12.37
C TRP A 25 3.15 -1.91 -12.39
N TRP A 26 4.30 -1.29 -12.52
CA TRP A 26 4.46 0.17 -12.53
C TRP A 26 5.03 0.71 -13.85
N GLY A 27 4.66 0.07 -14.97
CA GLY A 27 5.03 0.56 -16.31
C GLY A 27 6.55 0.62 -16.54
N GLY A 28 7.30 -0.32 -15.95
CA GLY A 28 8.76 -0.36 -16.06
C GLY A 28 9.51 0.52 -15.05
N ARG A 29 8.79 1.27 -14.20
CA ARG A 29 9.42 1.99 -13.07
C ARG A 29 9.90 0.99 -12.03
N ASP A 30 11.14 1.11 -11.61
CA ASP A 30 11.71 0.26 -10.57
C ASP A 30 11.49 0.89 -9.19
N LEU A 31 10.47 0.41 -8.48
CA LEU A 31 10.15 0.83 -7.12
C LEU A 31 10.55 -0.19 -6.06
N ARG A 32 11.34 -1.20 -6.42
CA ARG A 32 11.73 -2.29 -5.51
C ARG A 32 12.44 -1.82 -4.26
N ALA A 33 13.25 -0.76 -4.36
CA ALA A 33 13.94 -0.17 -3.22
C ALA A 33 12.99 0.38 -2.14
N LEU A 34 11.72 0.61 -2.46
CA LEU A 34 10.72 1.07 -1.49
C LEU A 34 10.18 -0.07 -0.61
N VAL A 35 10.47 -1.32 -0.94
CA VAL A 35 10.00 -2.49 -0.17
C VAL A 35 11.20 -3.35 0.24
N PRO A 36 12.09 -2.86 1.12
CA PRO A 36 13.15 -3.70 1.69
C PRO A 36 12.55 -4.84 2.53
N SER A 37 13.31 -5.93 2.69
CA SER A 37 12.86 -7.14 3.39
C SER A 37 12.36 -6.88 4.81
N LEU A 38 12.87 -5.86 5.46
CA LEU A 38 12.49 -5.51 6.83
C LEU A 38 10.95 -5.34 6.99
N PHE A 39 10.23 -4.91 5.95
CA PHE A 39 8.78 -4.78 6.03
C PHE A 39 8.08 -6.14 6.18
N LEU A 40 8.58 -7.18 5.51
CA LEU A 40 8.03 -8.52 5.61
C LEU A 40 8.62 -9.31 6.77
N GLU A 41 9.76 -8.90 7.32
CA GLU A 41 10.32 -9.47 8.54
C GLU A 41 9.59 -8.96 9.79
N HIS A 42 9.27 -7.67 9.84
CA HIS A 42 8.79 -7.02 11.06
C HIS A 42 7.33 -6.59 11.00
N PHE A 43 6.75 -6.44 9.81
CA PHE A 43 5.38 -5.96 9.61
C PHE A 43 4.52 -6.93 8.79
N ALA A 44 4.93 -8.19 8.63
CA ALA A 44 4.15 -9.19 7.90
C ALA A 44 2.75 -9.38 8.51
N GLY A 45 2.63 -9.31 9.83
CA GLY A 45 1.35 -9.50 10.54
C GLY A 45 0.30 -8.42 10.25
N THR A 46 0.69 -7.27 9.69
CA THR A 46 -0.21 -6.21 9.21
C THR A 46 -0.16 -6.04 7.71
N SER A 47 0.58 -6.89 6.99
CA SER A 47 0.69 -6.84 5.54
C SER A 47 -0.10 -7.99 4.91
N LEU A 48 -0.55 -7.78 3.68
CA LEU A 48 -1.45 -8.69 2.99
C LEU A 48 -0.94 -9.02 1.59
N VAL A 49 -1.23 -10.22 1.14
CA VAL A 49 -1.12 -10.61 -0.26
C VAL A 49 -2.44 -11.15 -0.77
N ALA A 50 -2.70 -10.96 -2.04
CA ALA A 50 -3.81 -11.52 -2.77
C ALA A 50 -3.29 -12.48 -3.82
N GLU A 51 -3.87 -13.67 -3.90
CA GLU A 51 -3.49 -14.71 -4.84
C GLU A 51 -4.66 -15.08 -5.74
N SER A 52 -4.37 -15.25 -7.02
CA SER A 52 -5.31 -15.82 -7.98
C SER A 52 -5.50 -17.31 -7.73
N ASP A 53 -6.52 -17.91 -8.35
CA ASP A 53 -6.84 -19.35 -8.18
C ASP A 53 -5.69 -20.27 -8.61
N ASP A 54 -4.83 -19.82 -9.52
CA ASP A 54 -3.61 -20.51 -9.96
C ASP A 54 -2.40 -20.28 -9.03
N GLY A 55 -2.57 -19.54 -7.94
CA GLY A 55 -1.51 -19.21 -6.99
C GLY A 55 -0.61 -18.04 -7.38
N ALA A 56 -0.87 -17.37 -8.50
CA ALA A 56 -0.12 -16.19 -8.90
C ALA A 56 -0.42 -14.99 -7.97
N LEU A 57 0.59 -14.14 -7.76
CA LEU A 57 0.40 -12.90 -6.99
C LEU A 57 -0.50 -11.95 -7.76
N ALA A 58 -1.65 -11.63 -7.20
CA ALA A 58 -2.64 -10.72 -7.79
C ALA A 58 -2.56 -9.30 -7.21
N GLY A 59 -2.08 -9.17 -5.98
CA GLY A 59 -1.92 -7.89 -5.31
C GLY A 59 -1.23 -8.02 -3.97
N PHE A 60 -0.83 -6.90 -3.40
CA PHE A 60 -0.26 -6.86 -2.05
C PHE A 60 -0.51 -5.49 -1.40
N LEU A 61 -0.46 -5.48 -0.09
CA LEU A 61 -0.45 -4.26 0.72
C LEU A 61 0.57 -4.43 1.84
N VAL A 62 1.52 -3.53 1.92
CA VAL A 62 2.49 -3.46 3.01
C VAL A 62 2.09 -2.31 3.92
N GLY A 63 1.85 -2.60 5.20
CA GLY A 63 1.43 -1.61 6.16
C GLY A 63 1.78 -1.99 7.59
N PHE A 64 1.67 -1.02 8.49
CA PHE A 64 2.05 -1.19 9.89
C PHE A 64 1.24 -0.28 10.81
N VAL A 65 1.23 -0.59 12.09
CA VAL A 65 0.72 0.30 13.14
C VAL A 65 1.87 1.20 13.59
N SER A 66 1.59 2.50 13.72
CA SER A 66 2.58 3.46 14.19
C SER A 66 2.95 3.17 15.64
N GLN A 67 4.24 3.20 15.97
CA GLN A 67 4.72 3.09 17.35
C GLN A 67 4.47 4.38 18.14
N ASP A 68 4.62 5.53 17.49
CA ASP A 68 4.48 6.83 18.15
C ASP A 68 3.02 7.30 18.24
N HIS A 69 2.17 6.79 17.35
CA HIS A 69 0.74 7.09 17.30
C HIS A 69 -0.05 5.79 17.27
N PRO A 70 -0.28 5.11 18.42
CA PRO A 70 -0.86 3.77 18.45
C PRO A 70 -2.28 3.66 17.90
N ASP A 71 -3.00 4.77 17.78
CA ASP A 71 -4.31 4.85 17.17
C ASP A 71 -4.27 5.06 15.65
N GLU A 72 -3.06 5.12 15.07
CA GLU A 72 -2.83 5.27 13.62
C GLU A 72 -2.10 4.08 13.03
N ALA A 73 -2.48 3.72 11.80
CA ALA A 73 -1.74 2.80 10.95
C ALA A 73 -1.34 3.49 9.65
N TYR A 74 -0.39 2.91 8.96
CA TYR A 74 0.18 3.45 7.75
C TYR A 74 0.20 2.40 6.64
N VAL A 75 -0.34 2.74 5.48
CA VAL A 75 -0.15 1.96 4.26
C VAL A 75 1.10 2.50 3.56
N HIS A 76 2.15 1.69 3.57
CA HIS A 76 3.42 2.04 2.97
C HIS A 76 3.38 1.86 1.44
N MET A 77 2.85 0.72 0.99
CA MET A 77 2.73 0.43 -0.44
C MET A 77 1.58 -0.53 -0.70
N VAL A 78 0.87 -0.29 -1.78
CA VAL A 78 -0.16 -1.19 -2.29
C VAL A 78 0.03 -1.36 -3.79
N GLY A 79 -0.08 -2.59 -4.25
CA GLY A 79 0.02 -2.93 -5.66
C GLY A 79 -1.07 -3.91 -6.07
N VAL A 80 -1.56 -3.74 -7.29
CA VAL A 80 -2.53 -4.64 -7.93
C VAL A 80 -2.00 -5.00 -9.32
N ALA A 81 -1.96 -6.29 -9.60
CA ALA A 81 -1.55 -6.77 -10.91
C ALA A 81 -2.37 -6.10 -12.02
N PRO A 82 -1.74 -5.70 -13.14
CA PRO A 82 -2.44 -4.96 -14.20
C PRO A 82 -3.74 -5.61 -14.66
N GLU A 83 -3.75 -6.94 -14.79
CA GLU A 83 -4.93 -7.72 -15.20
C GLU A 83 -6.04 -7.77 -14.14
N GLN A 84 -5.73 -7.42 -12.90
CA GLN A 84 -6.68 -7.38 -11.79
C GLN A 84 -7.21 -5.96 -11.49
N ARG A 85 -6.71 -4.95 -12.19
CA ARG A 85 -7.16 -3.58 -12.01
C ARG A 85 -8.62 -3.41 -12.45
N GLY A 86 -9.36 -2.57 -11.75
CA GLY A 86 -10.79 -2.39 -11.99
C GLY A 86 -11.69 -3.50 -11.44
N SER A 87 -11.12 -4.53 -10.79
CA SER A 87 -11.88 -5.64 -10.17
C SER A 87 -12.36 -5.35 -8.74
N GLY A 88 -11.92 -4.23 -8.15
CA GLY A 88 -12.16 -3.91 -6.74
C GLY A 88 -11.13 -4.50 -5.78
N LEU A 89 -10.07 -5.15 -6.28
CA LEU A 89 -9.07 -5.80 -5.43
C LEU A 89 -8.32 -4.78 -4.55
N GLY A 90 -7.99 -3.61 -5.08
CA GLY A 90 -7.35 -2.55 -4.29
C GLY A 90 -8.20 -2.12 -3.10
N ARG A 91 -9.50 -1.93 -3.30
CA ARG A 91 -10.44 -1.63 -2.20
C ARG A 91 -10.47 -2.76 -1.18
N ARG A 92 -10.55 -4.02 -1.63
CA ARG A 92 -10.57 -5.19 -0.74
C ARG A 92 -9.31 -5.29 0.12
N LEU A 93 -8.14 -4.99 -0.45
CA LEU A 93 -6.87 -4.96 0.29
C LEU A 93 -6.90 -3.88 1.39
N HIS A 94 -7.36 -2.68 1.05
CA HIS A 94 -7.48 -1.60 2.04
C HIS A 94 -8.51 -1.90 3.13
N ASP A 95 -9.65 -2.48 2.78
CA ASP A 95 -10.69 -2.83 3.75
C ASP A 95 -10.21 -3.95 4.69
N ALA A 96 -9.54 -4.97 4.15
CA ALA A 96 -8.96 -6.04 4.95
C ALA A 96 -7.84 -5.52 5.88
N PHE A 97 -7.00 -4.60 5.40
CA PHE A 97 -6.00 -3.93 6.24
C PHE A 97 -6.67 -3.15 7.38
N ALA A 98 -7.71 -2.38 7.06
CA ALA A 98 -8.47 -1.63 8.06
C ALA A 98 -9.05 -2.55 9.15
N ASP A 99 -9.56 -3.72 8.77
CA ASP A 99 -10.09 -4.70 9.72
C ASP A 99 -8.99 -5.25 10.64
N VAL A 100 -7.83 -5.59 10.09
CA VAL A 100 -6.68 -6.10 10.86
C VAL A 100 -6.22 -5.07 11.89
N VAL A 101 -6.01 -3.83 11.46
CA VAL A 101 -5.48 -2.79 12.37
C VAL A 101 -6.52 -2.25 13.34
N ARG A 102 -7.80 -2.26 12.95
CA ARG A 102 -8.91 -1.95 13.88
C ARG A 102 -8.92 -2.91 15.07
N GLY A 103 -8.66 -4.20 14.83
CA GLY A 103 -8.49 -5.19 15.89
C GLY A 103 -7.32 -4.91 16.84
N ARG A 104 -6.41 -4.01 16.46
CA ARG A 104 -5.28 -3.56 17.27
C ARG A 104 -5.51 -2.17 17.92
N GLY A 105 -6.72 -1.63 17.85
CA GLY A 105 -7.07 -0.34 18.44
C GLY A 105 -6.84 0.87 17.54
N VAL A 106 -6.51 0.66 16.28
CA VAL A 106 -6.31 1.73 15.31
C VAL A 106 -7.64 2.35 14.92
N ARG A 107 -7.68 3.67 14.81
CA ARG A 107 -8.87 4.47 14.47
C ARG A 107 -8.73 5.15 13.11
N ARG A 108 -7.52 5.34 12.61
CA ARG A 108 -7.28 5.97 11.31
C ARG A 108 -6.10 5.36 10.59
N VAL A 109 -6.18 5.38 9.27
CA VAL A 109 -5.12 4.91 8.38
C VAL A 109 -4.59 6.09 7.58
N ARG A 110 -3.27 6.21 7.52
CA ARG A 110 -2.58 7.21 6.72
C ARG A 110 -1.86 6.58 5.53
N CYS A 111 -1.67 7.38 4.50
CA CYS A 111 -0.78 7.06 3.40
C CYS A 111 -0.23 8.34 2.76
N VAL A 112 0.81 8.20 1.96
CA VAL A 112 1.32 9.26 1.08
C VAL A 112 1.39 8.75 -0.35
N THR A 113 1.23 9.67 -1.29
CA THR A 113 1.44 9.40 -2.72
C THR A 113 2.10 10.60 -3.37
N SER A 114 2.81 10.39 -4.48
CA SER A 114 3.39 11.48 -5.24
C SER A 114 2.30 12.40 -5.78
N THR A 115 2.56 13.72 -5.77
CA THR A 115 1.62 14.73 -6.29
C THR A 115 1.32 14.54 -7.78
N ILE A 116 2.23 13.93 -8.54
CA ILE A 116 2.01 13.63 -9.96
C ILE A 116 1.21 12.35 -10.20
N ASN A 117 1.04 11.52 -9.19
CA ASN A 117 0.25 10.29 -9.29
C ASN A 117 -1.23 10.57 -9.05
N THR A 118 -1.86 11.28 -9.98
CA THR A 118 -3.26 11.68 -9.86
C THR A 118 -4.22 10.50 -9.82
N ALA A 119 -3.87 9.39 -10.48
CA ALA A 119 -4.66 8.16 -10.43
C ALA A 119 -4.69 7.55 -9.02
N SER A 120 -3.55 7.57 -8.32
CA SER A 120 -3.47 7.11 -6.93
C SER A 120 -4.29 8.00 -5.98
N VAL A 121 -4.21 9.31 -6.12
CA VAL A 121 -5.02 10.26 -5.34
C VAL A 121 -6.51 10.00 -5.56
N ALA A 122 -6.94 9.87 -6.81
CA ALA A 122 -8.34 9.59 -7.15
C ALA A 122 -8.80 8.24 -6.57
N PHE A 123 -7.98 7.20 -6.67
CA PHE A 123 -8.29 5.89 -6.10
C PHE A 123 -8.48 5.97 -4.60
N HIS A 124 -7.52 6.53 -3.86
CA HIS A 124 -7.60 6.64 -2.40
C HIS A 124 -8.79 7.49 -1.96
N THR A 125 -9.08 8.58 -2.66
CA THR A 125 -10.27 9.39 -2.40
C THR A 125 -11.54 8.57 -2.58
N SER A 126 -11.61 7.73 -3.60
CA SER A 126 -12.78 6.89 -3.89
C SER A 126 -13.06 5.84 -2.80
N ILE A 127 -12.06 5.46 -2.03
CA ILE A 127 -12.20 4.49 -0.92
C ILE A 127 -12.22 5.13 0.46
N GLY A 128 -12.38 6.45 0.54
CA GLY A 128 -12.63 7.17 1.78
C GLY A 128 -11.45 7.91 2.40
N PHE A 129 -10.30 7.96 1.73
CA PHE A 129 -9.21 8.83 2.16
C PHE A 129 -9.52 10.29 1.80
N VAL A 130 -9.08 11.19 2.67
CA VAL A 130 -9.12 12.64 2.42
C VAL A 130 -7.70 13.19 2.45
N VAL A 131 -7.45 14.19 1.62
CA VAL A 131 -6.16 14.91 1.62
C VAL A 131 -6.08 15.75 2.90
N THR A 132 -5.02 15.56 3.67
CA THR A 132 -4.78 16.28 4.93
C THR A 132 -3.66 17.30 4.81
N GLY A 133 -2.87 17.25 3.75
CA GLY A 133 -1.77 18.18 3.53
C GLY A 133 -0.87 17.74 2.39
N SER A 134 0.25 18.44 2.25
CA SER A 134 1.33 18.09 1.32
C SER A 134 2.67 18.17 2.03
N ASP A 135 3.59 17.31 1.58
CA ASP A 135 4.95 17.28 2.11
C ASP A 135 5.88 18.17 1.27
N VAL A 136 6.92 18.70 1.90
CA VAL A 136 7.94 19.49 1.21
C VAL A 136 8.87 18.57 0.44
N PRO A 137 9.22 18.88 -0.82
CA PRO A 137 10.18 18.10 -1.60
C PRO A 137 11.49 17.90 -0.85
N VAL A 138 12.07 16.73 -0.96
CA VAL A 138 13.27 16.34 -0.21
C VAL A 138 14.51 17.08 -0.68
N GLU A 139 14.51 17.65 -1.89
CA GLU A 139 15.59 18.54 -2.36
C GLU A 139 15.80 19.72 -1.42
N ALA A 140 14.75 20.19 -0.77
CA ALA A 140 14.86 21.23 0.25
C ALA A 140 15.70 20.78 1.45
N ARG A 141 15.98 19.50 1.58
CA ARG A 141 16.81 18.88 2.63
C ARG A 141 18.19 18.45 2.11
N GLY A 142 18.52 18.76 0.86
CA GLY A 142 19.79 18.39 0.24
C GLY A 142 19.93 16.91 -0.12
N LEU A 143 18.81 16.18 -0.25
CA LEU A 143 18.77 14.77 -0.67
C LEU A 143 18.09 14.66 -2.04
N GLU A 144 18.59 13.75 -2.87
CA GLU A 144 17.89 13.40 -4.11
C GLU A 144 16.59 12.66 -3.77
N ALA A 145 15.49 13.15 -4.30
CA ALA A 145 14.18 12.55 -4.12
C ALA A 145 13.22 12.95 -5.23
N ASP A 146 12.00 12.49 -5.10
CA ASP A 146 10.92 12.88 -5.99
C ASP A 146 10.70 14.40 -5.91
N ALA A 147 11.09 15.09 -6.97
CA ALA A 147 11.00 16.56 -7.09
C ALA A 147 9.57 17.10 -7.00
N HIS A 148 8.57 16.24 -7.03
CA HIS A 148 7.17 16.62 -7.08
C HIS A 148 6.50 16.71 -5.70
N GLY A 149 7.16 16.23 -4.63
CA GLY A 149 6.58 16.19 -3.30
C GLY A 149 5.49 15.13 -3.15
N HIS A 150 4.83 15.15 -2.00
CA HIS A 150 3.85 14.14 -1.62
C HIS A 150 2.53 14.76 -1.18
N VAL A 151 1.45 14.06 -1.47
CA VAL A 151 0.12 14.29 -0.92
C VAL A 151 -0.06 13.39 0.30
N LEU A 152 -0.40 13.99 1.45
CA LEU A 152 -0.70 13.27 2.68
C LEU A 152 -2.20 12.99 2.74
N MET A 153 -2.58 11.76 3.03
CA MET A 153 -3.98 11.32 3.05
C MET A 153 -4.29 10.54 4.32
N CYS A 154 -5.54 10.63 4.77
CA CYS A 154 -6.02 9.94 5.96
C CYS A 154 -7.43 9.40 5.73
N ARG A 155 -7.70 8.20 6.26
CA ARG A 155 -9.02 7.57 6.29
C ARG A 155 -9.37 7.22 7.74
N GLU A 156 -10.50 7.72 8.23
CA GLU A 156 -11.09 7.28 9.51
C GLU A 156 -11.72 5.90 9.34
N ILE A 157 -11.44 4.98 10.26
CA ILE A 157 -11.92 3.59 10.21
C ILE A 157 -12.63 3.17 11.50
N ALA A 158 -12.69 4.08 12.48
CA ALA A 158 -13.38 3.82 13.75
C ALA A 158 -14.88 3.96 13.60
#